data_150ec4b51c3610e5cd1d4b7082bfffca
#
_entry.id   150ec4b51c3610e5cd1d4b7082bfffca
#
_cell.length_a   1.000
_cell.length_b   1.000
_cell.length_c   1.000
_cell.angle_alpha   90.00
_cell.angle_beta   90.00
_cell.angle_gamma   90.00
#
_symmetry.space_group_name_H-M   'P 1'
#
loop_
_entity.id
_entity.type
_entity.pdbx_description
1 polymer ?
#
loop_
_entity_poly.entity_id
_entity_poly.type
_entity_poly.pdbx_seq_one_letter_code
_entity_poly.pdbx_strand_id
1 'polypeptide(L)'
;MSRLSCVLTIALSVTALAACSPAKQAGPNAAPSAGEINLYTARHYDADLQLYAAFTKATGIKVNRLEMQPDQLIERTKAEGEASPADVILMADAGALWRAEAAGLFQPLTTPTLAARIPVALRDPKGQWWGFSRRARVIAYDKAAVKPEEVAHYDQIAGPRFKGKVCVRSSDNVYNLSLMAALIEHWGEAKALNWAKGVVANMARAPQGGDIDQIRAVEAGACQVALTNTYYYLRLAASPDAADKAAAARVGLSFPEQDGVGTHVNISGGGLAAHAPNKAAAIKFLEFLASDEAQAILAGANHEYPAVEGLPSPPDVAAYSKFKSDPMAVSIYGQRQAQAQGVYDQAGWR
;
A
#
# COMPACT_ATOMS: atom_id res chain seq x y z
N MET A 1 62.04 59.11 -43.90
CA MET A 1 61.78 60.24 -43.05
C MET A 1 61.08 59.74 -41.80
N SER A 2 61.85 59.82 -40.74
CA SER A 2 61.65 59.72 -39.31
C SER A 2 60.24 60.06 -38.80
N ARG A 3 59.71 59.25 -37.85
CA ARG A 3 59.37 59.75 -36.52
C ARG A 3 59.15 58.60 -35.52
N LEU A 4 59.94 58.61 -34.47
CA LEU A 4 59.83 57.93 -33.23
C LEU A 4 58.54 58.31 -32.52
N SER A 5 57.87 57.33 -31.87
CA SER A 5 56.90 57.63 -30.79
C SER A 5 57.09 56.60 -29.70
N CYS A 6 57.44 57.12 -28.53
CA CYS A 6 57.49 56.38 -27.26
C CYS A 6 56.21 55.81 -26.86
N VAL A 7 56.22 54.52 -26.44
CA VAL A 7 55.07 53.88 -25.72
C VAL A 7 55.44 53.82 -24.24
N LEU A 8 54.65 54.51 -23.44
CA LEU A 8 54.69 54.57 -21.99
C LEU A 8 53.97 53.38 -21.43
N THR A 9 54.66 52.48 -20.77
CA THR A 9 54.11 51.28 -20.15
C THR A 9 53.64 51.67 -18.73
N ILE A 10 52.33 51.71 -18.52
CA ILE A 10 51.70 51.86 -17.15
C ILE A 10 51.45 50.43 -16.61
N ALA A 11 52.20 50.10 -15.56
CA ALA A 11 51.98 48.87 -14.80
C ALA A 11 50.79 49.08 -13.84
N LEU A 12 49.69 48.39 -14.09
CA LEU A 12 48.50 48.38 -13.21
C LEU A 12 48.63 47.21 -12.20
N SER A 13 48.94 47.53 -10.95
CA SER A 13 49.01 46.59 -9.86
C SER A 13 47.55 46.27 -9.41
N VAL A 14 47.07 45.06 -9.69
CA VAL A 14 45.81 44.59 -9.19
C VAL A 14 46.01 43.93 -7.80
N THR A 15 45.63 44.62 -6.76
CA THR A 15 45.52 44.07 -5.40
C THR A 15 44.28 43.22 -5.29
N ALA A 16 44.44 41.90 -5.22
CA ALA A 16 43.32 40.96 -4.91
C ALA A 16 42.95 41.07 -3.43
N LEU A 17 41.80 41.65 -3.15
CA LEU A 17 41.15 41.53 -1.84
C LEU A 17 40.55 40.12 -1.77
N ALA A 18 41.14 39.24 -0.97
CA ALA A 18 40.53 38.00 -0.54
C ALA A 18 39.40 38.30 0.44
N ALA A 19 38.15 38.27 -0.01
CA ALA A 19 36.98 38.33 0.86
C ALA A 19 36.85 36.97 1.59
N CYS A 20 37.35 36.90 2.82
CA CYS A 20 36.99 35.82 3.75
C CYS A 20 35.55 35.98 4.14
N SER A 21 34.65 35.19 3.54
CA SER A 21 33.29 34.99 4.08
C SER A 21 33.39 34.24 5.42
N PRO A 22 32.80 34.74 6.51
CA PRO A 22 32.84 34.02 7.76
C PRO A 22 31.98 32.73 7.59
N ALA A 23 32.65 31.59 7.77
CA ALA A 23 31.92 30.32 7.94
C ALA A 23 30.92 30.51 9.09
N LYS A 24 29.64 30.28 8.80
CA LYS A 24 28.58 30.29 9.79
C LYS A 24 28.92 29.21 10.83
N GLN A 25 29.53 29.57 11.94
CA GLN A 25 29.72 28.66 13.06
C GLN A 25 28.33 28.23 13.54
N ALA A 26 28.02 26.95 13.42
CA ALA A 26 26.86 26.35 14.10
C ALA A 26 27.03 26.61 15.61
N GLY A 27 26.00 27.17 16.22
CA GLY A 27 26.02 27.45 17.67
C GLY A 27 26.19 26.15 18.48
N PRO A 28 26.75 26.23 19.67
CA PRO A 28 27.16 25.08 20.49
C PRO A 28 26.03 24.22 21.08
N ASN A 29 24.79 24.35 20.60
CA ASN A 29 23.61 23.62 21.11
C ASN A 29 22.70 23.00 20.05
N ALA A 30 23.18 22.70 18.86
CA ALA A 30 22.46 21.79 17.99
C ALA A 30 22.72 20.37 18.49
N ALA A 31 21.72 19.75 19.11
CA ALA A 31 21.78 18.31 19.35
C ALA A 31 22.21 17.62 18.03
N PRO A 32 23.10 16.59 18.07
CA PRO A 32 23.52 15.90 16.88
C PRO A 32 22.25 15.46 16.13
N SER A 33 22.14 15.78 14.84
CA SER A 33 20.99 15.35 14.06
C SER A 33 20.94 13.83 14.14
N ALA A 34 19.80 13.28 14.59
CA ALA A 34 19.65 11.84 14.75
C ALA A 34 19.69 11.09 13.41
N GLY A 35 19.97 11.79 12.33
CA GLY A 35 20.04 11.27 10.96
C GLY A 35 18.73 11.43 10.19
N GLU A 36 18.68 10.81 9.03
CA GLU A 36 17.49 10.81 8.17
C GLU A 36 17.33 9.46 7.48
N ILE A 37 16.13 9.19 6.97
CA ILE A 37 15.84 8.08 6.05
C ILE A 37 15.16 8.62 4.79
N ASN A 38 15.46 7.99 3.65
CA ASN A 38 14.79 8.19 2.38
C ASN A 38 13.76 7.06 2.19
N LEU A 39 12.51 7.41 2.37
CA LEU A 39 11.38 6.51 2.25
C LEU A 39 10.81 6.56 0.85
N TYR A 40 10.93 5.48 0.10
CA TYR A 40 10.27 5.28 -1.19
C TYR A 40 8.94 4.57 -0.94
N THR A 41 7.83 5.20 -1.29
CA THR A 41 6.50 4.67 -0.96
C THR A 41 5.54 4.69 -2.14
N ALA A 42 4.82 3.60 -2.31
CA ALA A 42 3.64 3.51 -3.16
C ALA A 42 2.33 3.55 -2.34
N ARG A 43 2.41 3.95 -1.08
CA ARG A 43 1.26 4.31 -0.25
C ARG A 43 0.99 5.81 -0.42
N HIS A 44 -0.25 6.17 -0.72
CA HIS A 44 -0.68 7.54 -1.06
C HIS A 44 -1.75 8.04 -0.08
N TYR A 45 -1.56 7.75 1.21
CA TYR A 45 -2.54 8.12 2.23
C TYR A 45 -2.02 9.30 3.06
N ASP A 46 -2.82 10.37 3.18
CA ASP A 46 -2.49 11.52 4.03
C ASP A 46 -2.28 11.12 5.50
N ALA A 47 -2.97 10.07 5.93
CA ALA A 47 -2.80 9.45 7.24
C ALA A 47 -1.36 9.00 7.53
N ASP A 48 -0.60 8.61 6.52
CA ASP A 48 0.80 8.17 6.68
C ASP A 48 1.72 9.33 7.12
N LEU A 49 1.33 10.60 6.89
CA LEU A 49 2.10 11.76 7.39
C LEU A 49 2.14 11.79 8.92
N GLN A 50 1.08 11.37 9.60
CA GLN A 50 1.04 11.26 11.06
C GLN A 50 2.02 10.19 11.56
N LEU A 51 2.12 9.07 10.84
CA LEU A 51 3.04 7.97 11.12
C LEU A 51 4.51 8.43 11.05
N TYR A 52 4.86 9.17 9.98
CA TYR A 52 6.22 9.70 9.78
C TYR A 52 6.57 10.77 10.82
N ALA A 53 5.61 11.64 11.16
CA ALA A 53 5.78 12.65 12.20
C ALA A 53 5.98 12.00 13.59
N ALA A 54 5.23 10.95 13.93
CA ALA A 54 5.37 10.19 15.17
C ALA A 54 6.75 9.54 15.27
N PHE A 55 7.22 8.89 14.21
CA PHE A 55 8.58 8.34 14.15
C PHE A 55 9.65 9.41 14.38
N THR A 56 9.55 10.54 13.67
CA THR A 56 10.50 11.65 13.82
C THR A 56 10.49 12.20 15.24
N LYS A 57 9.30 12.34 15.85
CA LYS A 57 9.14 12.79 17.24
C LYS A 57 9.80 11.82 18.24
N ALA A 58 9.61 10.51 18.02
CA ALA A 58 10.13 9.48 18.92
C ALA A 58 11.65 9.30 18.82
N THR A 59 12.25 9.52 17.63
CA THR A 59 13.63 9.15 17.35
C THR A 59 14.55 10.31 17.00
N GLY A 60 14.01 11.48 16.63
CA GLY A 60 14.73 12.58 16.03
C GLY A 60 15.15 12.36 14.57
N ILE A 61 14.89 11.17 13.99
CA ILE A 61 15.24 10.80 12.63
C ILE A 61 14.22 11.40 11.66
N LYS A 62 14.70 12.17 10.68
CA LYS A 62 13.85 12.78 9.66
C LYS A 62 13.44 11.75 8.60
N VAL A 63 12.19 11.82 8.13
CA VAL A 63 11.70 11.01 7.01
C VAL A 63 11.60 11.89 5.75
N ASN A 64 12.42 11.59 4.74
CA ASN A 64 12.33 12.18 3.41
C ASN A 64 11.51 11.24 2.53
N ARG A 65 10.30 11.65 2.15
CA ARG A 65 9.37 10.82 1.38
C ARG A 65 9.47 11.07 -0.12
N LEU A 66 9.61 10.01 -0.90
CA LEU A 66 9.33 9.95 -2.34
C LEU A 66 8.11 9.04 -2.56
N GLU A 67 7.06 9.59 -3.16
CA GLU A 67 5.83 8.86 -3.45
C GLU A 67 5.63 8.70 -4.95
N MET A 68 5.34 7.47 -5.39
CA MET A 68 5.08 7.12 -6.79
C MET A 68 4.11 5.94 -6.88
N GLN A 69 3.57 5.67 -8.07
CA GLN A 69 2.84 4.43 -8.33
C GLN A 69 3.78 3.22 -8.22
N PRO A 70 3.29 2.03 -7.83
CA PRO A 70 4.13 0.87 -7.52
C PRO A 70 5.13 0.53 -8.64
N ASP A 71 4.68 0.44 -9.88
CA ASP A 71 5.54 0.05 -11.00
C ASP A 71 6.58 1.12 -11.34
N GLN A 72 6.20 2.41 -11.26
CA GLN A 72 7.12 3.52 -11.41
C GLN A 72 8.19 3.53 -10.31
N LEU A 73 7.81 3.20 -9.07
CA LEU A 73 8.74 3.12 -7.95
C LEU A 73 9.75 1.99 -8.16
N ILE A 74 9.29 0.82 -8.60
CA ILE A 74 10.13 -0.33 -8.92
C ILE A 74 11.12 0.03 -10.03
N GLU A 75 10.65 0.55 -11.16
CA GLU A 75 11.51 0.89 -12.29
C GLU A 75 12.51 2.00 -11.95
N ARG A 76 12.09 3.00 -11.18
CA ARG A 76 13.00 4.05 -10.70
C ARG A 76 14.10 3.47 -9.82
N THR A 77 13.74 2.67 -8.81
CA THR A 77 14.73 2.09 -7.89
C THR A 77 15.70 1.16 -8.62
N LYS A 78 15.20 0.38 -9.60
CA LYS A 78 16.06 -0.42 -10.51
C LYS A 78 17.05 0.44 -11.31
N ALA A 79 16.56 1.54 -11.88
CA ALA A 79 17.40 2.44 -12.68
C ALA A 79 18.47 3.15 -11.83
N GLU A 80 18.18 3.45 -10.58
CA GLU A 80 19.14 4.01 -9.62
C GLU A 80 20.21 2.99 -9.20
N GLY A 81 19.88 1.69 -9.18
CA GLY A 81 20.79 0.58 -8.86
C GLY A 81 21.48 0.75 -7.51
N GLU A 82 22.80 0.52 -7.46
CA GLU A 82 23.60 0.66 -6.22
C GLU A 82 23.70 2.11 -5.72
N ALA A 83 23.42 3.09 -6.58
CA ALA A 83 23.38 4.51 -6.21
C ALA A 83 22.04 4.97 -5.68
N SER A 84 21.05 4.07 -5.54
CA SER A 84 19.73 4.41 -5.01
C SER A 84 19.86 4.99 -3.61
N PRO A 85 19.27 6.16 -3.34
CA PRO A 85 19.25 6.73 -2.00
C PRO A 85 18.18 6.12 -1.11
N ALA A 86 17.36 5.20 -1.62
CA ALA A 86 16.27 4.58 -0.87
C ALA A 86 16.79 3.78 0.33
N ASP A 87 16.24 4.06 1.51
CA ASP A 87 16.51 3.31 2.74
C ASP A 87 15.44 2.27 3.03
N VAL A 88 14.17 2.66 2.82
CA VAL A 88 12.99 1.82 3.02
C VAL A 88 12.08 1.94 1.80
N ILE A 89 11.50 0.80 1.39
CA ILE A 89 10.47 0.76 0.37
C ILE A 89 9.16 0.26 1.00
N LEU A 90 8.07 1.06 0.91
CA LEU A 90 6.73 0.70 1.38
C LEU A 90 5.75 0.57 0.22
N MET A 91 4.93 -0.46 0.24
CA MET A 91 3.91 -0.72 -0.77
C MET A 91 2.57 -1.17 -0.16
N ALA A 92 1.51 -0.92 -0.88
CA ALA A 92 0.13 -1.24 -0.45
C ALA A 92 -0.41 -2.48 -1.17
N ASP A 93 0.29 -3.59 -1.12
CA ASP A 93 -0.16 -4.95 -1.51
C ASP A 93 1.02 -5.92 -1.50
N ALA A 94 0.79 -7.15 -1.03
CA ALA A 94 1.82 -8.19 -1.01
C ALA A 94 2.32 -8.55 -2.42
N GLY A 95 1.46 -8.48 -3.44
CA GLY A 95 1.87 -8.71 -4.83
C GLY A 95 2.84 -7.64 -5.34
N ALA A 96 2.66 -6.37 -4.95
CA ALA A 96 3.60 -5.30 -5.28
C ALA A 96 4.93 -5.48 -4.54
N LEU A 97 4.90 -5.88 -3.26
CA LEU A 97 6.10 -6.21 -2.48
C LEU A 97 6.88 -7.36 -3.13
N TRP A 98 6.18 -8.40 -3.56
CA TRP A 98 6.81 -9.52 -4.25
C TRP A 98 7.47 -9.11 -5.58
N ARG A 99 6.84 -8.23 -6.37
CA ARG A 99 7.48 -7.69 -7.60
C ARG A 99 8.74 -6.92 -7.30
N ALA A 100 8.76 -6.11 -6.23
CA ALA A 100 9.95 -5.40 -5.78
C ALA A 100 11.03 -6.38 -5.28
N GLU A 101 10.65 -7.46 -4.58
CA GLU A 101 11.54 -8.56 -4.19
C GLU A 101 12.14 -9.25 -5.42
N ALA A 102 11.31 -9.65 -6.38
CA ALA A 102 11.74 -10.30 -7.60
C ALA A 102 12.67 -9.43 -8.45
N ALA A 103 12.55 -8.10 -8.34
CA ALA A 103 13.45 -7.13 -8.94
C ALA A 103 14.75 -6.88 -8.13
N GLY A 104 14.95 -7.57 -7.01
CA GLY A 104 16.16 -7.45 -6.17
C GLY A 104 16.24 -6.15 -5.37
N LEU A 105 15.11 -5.50 -5.08
CA LEU A 105 15.09 -4.18 -4.45
C LEU A 105 15.15 -4.20 -2.92
N PHE A 106 15.08 -5.38 -2.31
CA PHE A 106 15.18 -5.57 -0.87
C PHE A 106 16.43 -6.35 -0.48
N GLN A 107 16.95 -6.09 0.70
CA GLN A 107 17.89 -6.97 1.38
C GLN A 107 17.19 -7.66 2.56
N PRO A 108 17.55 -8.91 2.90
CA PRO A 108 16.97 -9.61 4.04
C PRO A 108 17.22 -8.87 5.35
N LEU A 109 16.17 -8.72 6.15
CA LEU A 109 16.23 -8.17 7.49
C LEU A 109 15.38 -9.02 8.43
N THR A 110 15.97 -9.52 9.48
CA THR A 110 15.25 -10.15 10.59
C THR A 110 15.73 -9.57 11.89
N THR A 111 14.83 -8.96 12.65
CA THR A 111 15.12 -8.50 14.01
C THR A 111 14.22 -9.22 15.01
N PRO A 112 14.62 -9.35 16.28
CA PRO A 112 13.77 -9.94 17.32
C PRO A 112 12.41 -9.24 17.42
N THR A 113 12.38 -7.91 17.27
CA THR A 113 11.15 -7.09 17.30
C THR A 113 10.19 -7.47 16.18
N LEU A 114 10.65 -7.44 14.93
CA LEU A 114 9.82 -7.77 13.77
C LEU A 114 9.37 -9.24 13.82
N ALA A 115 10.28 -10.16 14.16
CA ALA A 115 9.97 -11.59 14.20
C ALA A 115 8.93 -11.94 15.26
N ALA A 116 8.96 -11.26 16.41
CA ALA A 116 8.02 -11.48 17.52
C ALA A 116 6.65 -10.84 17.28
N ARG A 117 6.59 -9.71 16.53
CA ARG A 117 5.37 -8.92 16.42
C ARG A 117 4.57 -9.19 15.15
N ILE A 118 5.22 -9.50 14.04
CA ILE A 118 4.54 -9.70 12.75
C ILE A 118 4.33 -11.19 12.49
N PRO A 119 3.07 -11.64 12.33
CA PRO A 119 2.74 -13.05 12.04
C PRO A 119 3.46 -13.56 10.79
N VAL A 120 3.84 -14.85 10.81
CA VAL A 120 4.54 -15.50 9.68
C VAL A 120 3.75 -15.39 8.37
N ALA A 121 2.44 -15.49 8.42
CA ALA A 121 1.58 -15.37 7.24
C ALA A 121 1.60 -13.98 6.59
N LEU A 122 2.04 -12.94 7.30
CA LEU A 122 2.03 -11.53 6.84
C LEU A 122 3.42 -11.01 6.44
N ARG A 123 4.39 -11.89 6.20
CA ARG A 123 5.76 -11.49 5.84
C ARG A 123 6.37 -12.41 4.79
N ASP A 124 7.41 -11.94 4.15
CA ASP A 124 8.22 -12.80 3.28
C ASP A 124 8.98 -13.86 4.10
N PRO A 125 8.98 -15.12 3.67
CA PRO A 125 9.71 -16.19 4.36
C PRO A 125 11.22 -15.97 4.48
N LYS A 126 11.82 -15.19 3.55
CA LYS A 126 13.25 -14.84 3.55
C LYS A 126 13.54 -13.53 4.30
N GLY A 127 12.52 -12.89 4.87
CA GLY A 127 12.66 -11.64 5.62
C GLY A 127 12.94 -10.40 4.75
N GLN A 128 12.62 -10.41 3.47
CA GLN A 128 12.85 -9.27 2.59
C GLN A 128 11.85 -8.14 2.82
N TRP A 129 10.61 -8.49 3.21
CA TRP A 129 9.58 -7.51 3.54
C TRP A 129 8.63 -8.03 4.63
N TRP A 130 7.94 -7.09 5.29
CA TRP A 130 7.07 -7.29 6.44
C TRP A 130 5.76 -6.55 6.24
N GLY A 131 4.64 -7.14 6.65
CA GLY A 131 3.33 -6.49 6.65
C GLY A 131 3.12 -5.69 7.92
N PHE A 132 2.67 -4.44 7.78
CA PHE A 132 2.47 -3.53 8.92
C PHE A 132 1.01 -3.15 9.14
N SER A 133 0.14 -3.40 8.18
CA SER A 133 -1.30 -3.29 8.33
C SER A 133 -2.00 -4.32 7.47
N ARG A 134 -3.29 -4.61 7.79
CA ARG A 134 -4.13 -5.56 7.05
C ARG A 134 -5.41 -4.91 6.56
N ARG A 135 -5.97 -5.42 5.47
CA ARG A 135 -7.32 -5.13 4.99
C ARG A 135 -7.95 -6.39 4.44
N ALA A 136 -9.28 -6.49 4.55
CA ALA A 136 -10.04 -7.57 3.95
C ALA A 136 -10.60 -7.13 2.59
N ARG A 137 -10.64 -8.04 1.63
CA ARG A 137 -11.34 -7.89 0.36
C ARG A 137 -12.76 -8.42 0.56
N VAL A 138 -13.74 -7.56 0.56
CA VAL A 138 -15.12 -7.86 0.94
C VAL A 138 -16.07 -7.64 -0.23
N ILE A 139 -17.30 -8.11 -0.08
CA ILE A 139 -18.39 -7.80 -1.00
C ILE A 139 -19.22 -6.68 -0.38
N ALA A 140 -19.22 -5.50 -1.01
CA ALA A 140 -20.17 -4.45 -0.71
C ALA A 140 -21.50 -4.75 -1.41
N TYR A 141 -22.63 -4.58 -0.71
CA TYR A 141 -23.93 -4.91 -1.26
C TYR A 141 -25.01 -3.91 -0.88
N ASP A 142 -26.02 -3.73 -1.71
CA ASP A 142 -27.21 -2.91 -1.42
C ASP A 142 -28.11 -3.64 -0.40
N LYS A 143 -28.17 -3.15 0.83
CA LYS A 143 -28.99 -3.75 1.92
C LYS A 143 -30.46 -3.83 1.62
N ALA A 144 -30.98 -3.01 0.71
CA ALA A 144 -32.39 -3.05 0.33
C ALA A 144 -32.70 -4.13 -0.72
N ALA A 145 -31.69 -4.59 -1.48
CA ALA A 145 -31.88 -5.48 -2.63
C ALA A 145 -31.22 -6.85 -2.48
N VAL A 146 -30.28 -7.00 -1.54
CA VAL A 146 -29.47 -8.21 -1.39
C VAL A 146 -29.42 -8.61 0.08
N LYS A 147 -29.65 -9.88 0.36
CA LYS A 147 -29.53 -10.45 1.70
C LYS A 147 -28.08 -10.89 1.95
N PRO A 148 -27.57 -10.82 3.21
CA PRO A 148 -26.20 -11.23 3.54
C PRO A 148 -25.83 -12.64 3.08
N GLU A 149 -26.76 -13.60 3.15
CA GLU A 149 -26.55 -14.98 2.73
C GLU A 149 -26.39 -15.16 1.21
N GLU A 150 -26.82 -14.19 0.40
CA GLU A 150 -26.62 -14.19 -1.06
C GLU A 150 -25.19 -13.74 -1.47
N VAL A 151 -24.41 -13.25 -0.52
CA VAL A 151 -23.03 -12.75 -0.70
C VAL A 151 -22.08 -13.30 0.37
N ALA A 152 -22.40 -14.46 0.95
CA ALA A 152 -21.59 -15.13 1.96
C ALA A 152 -20.30 -15.78 1.38
N HIS A 153 -20.25 -15.99 0.07
CA HIS A 153 -19.12 -16.57 -0.66
C HIS A 153 -18.78 -15.76 -1.90
N TYR A 154 -17.48 -15.77 -2.29
CA TYR A 154 -17.03 -15.08 -3.52
C TYR A 154 -17.67 -15.67 -4.78
N ASP A 155 -17.94 -16.97 -4.82
CA ASP A 155 -18.51 -17.61 -6.00
C ASP A 155 -19.96 -17.16 -6.30
N GLN A 156 -20.70 -16.73 -5.31
CA GLN A 156 -22.08 -16.31 -5.46
C GLN A 156 -22.27 -15.13 -6.41
N ILE A 157 -21.32 -14.16 -6.44
CA ILE A 157 -21.42 -13.00 -7.34
C ILE A 157 -21.23 -13.36 -8.83
N ALA A 158 -20.72 -14.55 -9.12
CA ALA A 158 -20.65 -15.10 -10.48
C ALA A 158 -21.94 -15.83 -10.90
N GLY A 159 -22.85 -16.06 -9.96
CA GLY A 159 -24.10 -16.78 -10.22
C GLY A 159 -25.16 -15.94 -10.95
N PRO A 160 -26.18 -16.59 -11.54
CA PRO A 160 -27.19 -15.93 -12.37
C PRO A 160 -28.06 -14.89 -11.62
N ARG A 161 -28.11 -14.97 -10.30
CA ARG A 161 -28.78 -13.99 -9.41
C ARG A 161 -28.29 -12.56 -9.63
N PHE A 162 -27.01 -12.41 -9.95
CA PHE A 162 -26.36 -11.11 -10.09
C PHE A 162 -26.11 -10.67 -11.54
N LYS A 163 -26.82 -11.25 -12.51
CA LYS A 163 -26.70 -10.87 -13.91
C LYS A 163 -27.00 -9.37 -14.12
N GLY A 164 -26.02 -8.63 -14.66
CA GLY A 164 -26.12 -7.18 -14.87
C GLY A 164 -26.12 -6.36 -13.57
N LYS A 165 -25.58 -6.89 -12.45
CA LYS A 165 -25.67 -6.27 -11.12
C LYS A 165 -24.34 -6.17 -10.38
N VAL A 166 -23.23 -6.54 -10.99
CA VAL A 166 -21.91 -6.55 -10.38
C VAL A 166 -21.10 -5.34 -10.87
N CYS A 167 -20.52 -4.58 -9.95
CA CYS A 167 -19.53 -3.55 -10.26
C CYS A 167 -18.15 -3.95 -9.75
N VAL A 168 -17.13 -3.74 -10.58
CA VAL A 168 -15.75 -4.10 -10.29
C VAL A 168 -14.78 -3.09 -10.87
N ARG A 169 -13.56 -3.09 -10.35
CA ARG A 169 -12.40 -2.39 -10.93
C ARG A 169 -11.79 -3.21 -12.07
N SER A 170 -10.87 -2.57 -12.82
CA SER A 170 -10.02 -3.22 -13.79
C SER A 170 -9.28 -4.44 -13.22
N SER A 171 -9.02 -5.43 -14.08
CA SER A 171 -8.31 -6.67 -13.75
C SER A 171 -6.85 -6.45 -13.37
N ASP A 172 -6.18 -5.43 -13.94
CA ASP A 172 -4.78 -5.07 -13.66
C ASP A 172 -4.58 -4.48 -12.27
N ASN A 173 -5.69 -4.14 -11.59
CA ASN A 173 -5.60 -3.63 -10.23
C ASN A 173 -5.04 -4.69 -9.28
N VAL A 174 -4.01 -4.32 -8.52
CA VAL A 174 -3.26 -5.24 -7.65
C VAL A 174 -4.15 -5.96 -6.63
N TYR A 175 -5.25 -5.34 -6.13
CA TYR A 175 -6.16 -5.99 -5.19
C TYR A 175 -6.98 -7.11 -5.84
N ASN A 176 -7.38 -6.92 -7.09
CA ASN A 176 -8.05 -7.96 -7.87
C ASN A 176 -7.09 -9.09 -8.20
N LEU A 177 -5.86 -8.78 -8.62
CA LEU A 177 -4.81 -9.79 -8.89
C LEU A 177 -4.52 -10.65 -7.64
N SER A 178 -4.41 -10.03 -6.47
CA SER A 178 -4.17 -10.75 -5.22
C SER A 178 -5.35 -11.62 -4.80
N LEU A 179 -6.59 -11.14 -4.97
CA LEU A 179 -7.78 -11.99 -4.74
C LEU A 179 -7.79 -13.17 -5.71
N MET A 180 -7.58 -12.93 -7.00
CA MET A 180 -7.55 -14.02 -7.99
C MET A 180 -6.45 -15.04 -7.68
N ALA A 181 -5.27 -14.58 -7.25
CA ALA A 181 -4.19 -15.46 -6.82
C ALA A 181 -4.62 -16.38 -5.66
N ALA A 182 -5.33 -15.83 -4.66
CA ALA A 182 -5.90 -16.60 -3.56
C ALA A 182 -6.96 -17.60 -4.04
N LEU A 183 -7.87 -17.19 -4.95
CA LEU A 183 -8.89 -18.05 -5.50
C LEU A 183 -8.29 -19.20 -6.32
N ILE A 184 -7.22 -18.94 -7.08
CA ILE A 184 -6.48 -20.00 -7.80
C ILE A 184 -5.87 -21.00 -6.82
N GLU A 185 -5.28 -20.53 -5.73
CA GLU A 185 -4.68 -21.40 -4.71
C GLU A 185 -5.71 -22.31 -4.04
N HIS A 186 -6.86 -21.75 -3.66
CA HIS A 186 -7.93 -22.50 -2.98
C HIS A 186 -8.77 -23.38 -3.91
N TRP A 187 -9.08 -22.90 -5.12
CA TRP A 187 -10.06 -23.53 -5.98
C TRP A 187 -9.46 -24.25 -7.20
N GLY A 188 -8.20 -23.95 -7.52
CA GLY A 188 -7.59 -24.31 -8.80
C GLY A 188 -7.98 -23.33 -9.92
N GLU A 189 -7.13 -23.27 -10.95
CA GLU A 189 -7.27 -22.31 -12.07
C GLU A 189 -8.59 -22.43 -12.82
N ALA A 190 -9.05 -23.67 -13.09
CA ALA A 190 -10.27 -23.90 -13.86
C ALA A 190 -11.53 -23.33 -13.17
N LYS A 191 -11.67 -23.52 -11.84
CA LYS A 191 -12.80 -22.97 -11.08
C LYS A 191 -12.67 -21.45 -10.97
N ALA A 192 -11.48 -20.92 -10.74
CA ALA A 192 -11.21 -19.49 -10.69
C ALA A 192 -11.53 -18.80 -12.04
N LEU A 193 -11.17 -19.43 -13.17
CA LEU A 193 -11.53 -18.94 -14.51
C LEU A 193 -13.04 -18.94 -14.73
N ASN A 194 -13.74 -19.99 -14.33
CA ASN A 194 -15.20 -20.05 -14.45
C ASN A 194 -15.87 -18.97 -13.60
N TRP A 195 -15.36 -18.70 -12.40
CA TRP A 195 -15.81 -17.60 -11.56
C TRP A 195 -15.59 -16.24 -12.26
N ALA A 196 -14.39 -15.98 -12.78
CA ALA A 196 -14.09 -14.74 -13.46
C ALA A 196 -15.01 -14.51 -14.68
N LYS A 197 -15.27 -15.57 -15.49
CA LYS A 197 -16.24 -15.51 -16.61
C LYS A 197 -17.66 -15.20 -16.13
N GLY A 198 -18.08 -15.79 -15.02
CA GLY A 198 -19.38 -15.53 -14.41
C GLY A 198 -19.51 -14.08 -13.94
N VAL A 199 -18.47 -13.55 -13.27
CA VAL A 199 -18.43 -12.14 -12.85
C VAL A 199 -18.50 -11.21 -14.06
N VAL A 200 -17.72 -11.49 -15.14
CA VAL A 200 -17.76 -10.70 -16.38
C VAL A 200 -19.16 -10.70 -17.00
N ALA A 201 -19.82 -11.85 -17.07
CA ALA A 201 -21.19 -11.97 -17.59
C ALA A 201 -22.22 -11.23 -16.71
N ASN A 202 -21.90 -10.99 -15.44
CA ASN A 202 -22.75 -10.33 -14.46
C ASN A 202 -22.46 -8.84 -14.26
N MET A 203 -21.45 -8.30 -14.94
CA MET A 203 -21.10 -6.87 -14.85
C MET A 203 -22.25 -5.98 -15.29
N ALA A 204 -22.59 -4.99 -14.48
CA ALA A 204 -23.56 -3.95 -14.79
C ALA A 204 -23.00 -2.92 -15.79
N ARG A 205 -21.70 -2.79 -15.82
CA ARG A 205 -20.93 -1.86 -16.67
C ARG A 205 -19.51 -2.38 -16.86
N ALA A 206 -18.79 -1.83 -17.84
CA ALA A 206 -17.35 -2.08 -17.97
C ALA A 206 -16.61 -1.71 -16.66
N PRO A 207 -15.53 -2.43 -16.28
CA PRO A 207 -14.71 -2.09 -15.14
C PRO A 207 -14.19 -0.65 -15.21
N GLN A 208 -14.30 0.10 -14.12
CA GLN A 208 -13.86 1.50 -14.04
C GLN A 208 -13.72 1.98 -12.60
N GLY A 209 -12.93 3.03 -12.39
CA GLY A 209 -12.77 3.72 -11.11
C GLY A 209 -12.08 2.91 -10.02
N GLY A 210 -12.12 3.44 -8.80
CA GLY A 210 -11.57 2.83 -7.60
C GLY A 210 -12.63 2.13 -6.74
N ASP A 211 -12.22 1.61 -5.57
CA ASP A 211 -13.13 0.91 -4.66
C ASP A 211 -14.25 1.85 -4.12
N ILE A 212 -13.96 3.13 -3.88
CA ILE A 212 -14.96 4.13 -3.48
C ILE A 212 -16.02 4.27 -4.58
N ASP A 213 -15.60 4.31 -5.85
CA ASP A 213 -16.53 4.43 -6.99
C ASP A 213 -17.43 3.19 -7.12
N GLN A 214 -16.93 2.01 -6.72
CA GLN A 214 -17.74 0.79 -6.68
C GLN A 214 -18.79 0.87 -5.54
N ILE A 215 -18.41 1.35 -4.35
CA ILE A 215 -19.35 1.52 -3.22
C ILE A 215 -20.44 2.54 -3.58
N ARG A 216 -20.06 3.68 -4.17
CA ARG A 216 -21.01 4.70 -4.62
C ARG A 216 -21.90 4.22 -5.75
N ALA A 217 -21.40 3.33 -6.62
CA ALA A 217 -22.23 2.71 -7.68
C ALA A 217 -23.29 1.77 -7.09
N VAL A 218 -22.98 1.04 -6.01
CA VAL A 218 -23.95 0.24 -5.29
C VAL A 218 -25.00 1.15 -4.62
N GLU A 219 -24.57 2.20 -3.96
CA GLU A 219 -25.47 3.19 -3.33
C GLU A 219 -26.42 3.82 -4.34
N ALA A 220 -25.91 4.23 -5.49
CA ALA A 220 -26.70 4.83 -6.56
C ALA A 220 -27.61 3.84 -7.31
N GLY A 221 -27.55 2.54 -6.99
CA GLY A 221 -28.34 1.49 -7.63
C GLY A 221 -27.87 1.10 -9.04
N ALA A 222 -26.70 1.56 -9.46
CA ALA A 222 -26.08 1.16 -10.73
C ALA A 222 -25.67 -0.33 -10.72
N CYS A 223 -25.39 -0.89 -9.56
CA CYS A 223 -25.16 -2.30 -9.32
C CYS A 223 -25.70 -2.68 -7.93
N GLN A 224 -25.83 -3.97 -7.66
CA GLN A 224 -26.30 -4.46 -6.36
C GLN A 224 -25.16 -4.96 -5.48
N VAL A 225 -24.04 -5.36 -6.09
CA VAL A 225 -22.86 -5.87 -5.40
C VAL A 225 -21.58 -5.35 -6.04
N ALA A 226 -20.53 -5.22 -5.24
CA ALA A 226 -19.21 -4.82 -5.69
C ALA A 226 -18.10 -5.45 -4.83
N LEU A 227 -16.90 -5.64 -5.41
CA LEU A 227 -15.70 -6.00 -4.66
C LEU A 227 -14.99 -4.74 -4.19
N THR A 228 -14.67 -4.66 -2.88
CA THR A 228 -13.97 -3.53 -2.28
C THR A 228 -13.08 -3.96 -1.11
N ASN A 229 -12.13 -3.13 -0.73
CA ASN A 229 -11.41 -3.30 0.53
C ASN A 229 -12.15 -2.59 1.67
N THR A 230 -12.09 -3.16 2.86
CA THR A 230 -12.82 -2.70 4.06
C THR A 230 -12.58 -1.24 4.38
N TYR A 231 -11.34 -0.77 4.35
CA TYR A 231 -10.99 0.60 4.76
C TYR A 231 -11.62 1.69 3.88
N TYR A 232 -11.94 1.42 2.61
CA TYR A 232 -12.65 2.39 1.77
C TYR A 232 -14.07 2.64 2.26
N TYR A 233 -14.77 1.57 2.64
CA TYR A 233 -16.10 1.71 3.24
C TYR A 233 -16.04 2.44 4.60
N LEU A 234 -15.06 2.09 5.44
CA LEU A 234 -14.90 2.71 6.75
C LEU A 234 -14.60 4.22 6.64
N ARG A 235 -13.80 4.62 5.64
CA ARG A 235 -13.58 6.04 5.33
C ARG A 235 -14.86 6.77 4.94
N LEU A 236 -15.71 6.19 4.11
CA LEU A 236 -17.00 6.77 3.76
C LEU A 236 -17.90 6.89 5.01
N ALA A 237 -17.94 5.86 5.84
CA ALA A 237 -18.73 5.86 7.06
C ALA A 237 -18.25 6.91 8.09
N ALA A 238 -16.95 7.16 8.16
CA ALA A 238 -16.32 8.15 9.04
C ALA A 238 -16.24 9.56 8.43
N SER A 239 -16.52 9.71 7.13
CA SER A 239 -16.43 10.99 6.41
C SER A 239 -17.33 12.05 7.07
N PRO A 240 -16.91 13.33 7.14
CA PRO A 240 -17.79 14.41 7.53
C PRO A 240 -18.89 14.71 6.49
N ASP A 241 -18.70 14.28 5.23
CA ASP A 241 -19.64 14.50 4.13
C ASP A 241 -20.92 13.69 4.30
N ALA A 242 -22.07 14.34 4.14
CA ALA A 242 -23.38 13.72 4.29
C ALA A 242 -23.67 12.66 3.20
N ALA A 243 -23.18 12.87 1.97
CA ALA A 243 -23.37 11.92 0.87
C ALA A 243 -22.57 10.64 1.11
N ASP A 244 -21.33 10.75 1.62
CA ASP A 244 -20.51 9.60 1.98
C ASP A 244 -21.14 8.78 3.09
N LYS A 245 -21.67 9.44 4.14
CA LYS A 245 -22.40 8.76 5.21
C LYS A 245 -23.66 8.07 4.70
N ALA A 246 -24.40 8.71 3.79
CA ALA A 246 -25.59 8.11 3.19
C ALA A 246 -25.23 6.88 2.37
N ALA A 247 -24.13 6.92 1.59
CA ALA A 247 -23.63 5.77 0.86
C ALA A 247 -23.28 4.61 1.80
N ALA A 248 -22.53 4.86 2.87
CA ALA A 248 -22.20 3.85 3.87
C ALA A 248 -23.44 3.31 4.61
N ALA A 249 -24.45 4.17 4.86
CA ALA A 249 -25.68 3.74 5.51
C ALA A 249 -26.50 2.77 4.65
N ARG A 250 -26.54 2.93 3.33
CA ARG A 250 -27.26 2.07 2.39
C ARG A 250 -26.49 0.78 2.07
N VAL A 251 -25.18 0.84 1.98
CA VAL A 251 -24.34 -0.28 1.61
C VAL A 251 -23.99 -1.13 2.83
N GLY A 252 -24.05 -2.44 2.70
CA GLY A 252 -23.54 -3.41 3.66
C GLY A 252 -22.20 -3.99 3.21
N LEU A 253 -21.46 -4.55 4.16
CA LEU A 253 -20.26 -5.36 3.86
C LEU A 253 -20.53 -6.81 4.25
N SER A 254 -20.27 -7.73 3.32
CA SER A 254 -20.14 -9.14 3.62
C SER A 254 -18.67 -9.52 3.64
N PHE A 255 -18.27 -10.29 4.64
CA PHE A 255 -16.96 -10.93 4.75
C PHE A 255 -17.11 -12.37 4.24
N PRO A 256 -16.73 -12.68 2.99
CA PRO A 256 -17.01 -14.00 2.41
C PRO A 256 -16.21 -15.12 3.07
N GLU A 257 -16.66 -16.39 2.85
CA GLU A 257 -15.97 -17.63 3.25
C GLU A 257 -15.87 -17.85 4.77
N GLN A 258 -16.80 -17.34 5.58
CA GLN A 258 -16.71 -17.45 7.05
C GLN A 258 -16.91 -18.87 7.58
N ASP A 259 -17.62 -19.72 6.87
CA ASP A 259 -17.78 -21.17 7.11
C ASP A 259 -16.70 -22.03 6.40
N GLY A 260 -15.90 -21.41 5.52
CA GLY A 260 -14.82 -22.02 4.76
C GLY A 260 -13.42 -21.59 5.24
N VAL A 261 -12.58 -21.15 4.30
CA VAL A 261 -11.18 -20.77 4.54
C VAL A 261 -11.03 -19.42 5.27
N GLY A 262 -12.06 -18.59 5.24
CA GLY A 262 -12.04 -17.23 5.74
C GLY A 262 -11.90 -16.19 4.63
N THR A 263 -12.18 -14.94 4.97
CA THR A 263 -12.12 -13.83 4.03
C THR A 263 -10.68 -13.52 3.62
N HIS A 264 -10.45 -13.31 2.33
CA HIS A 264 -9.15 -12.86 1.80
C HIS A 264 -8.68 -11.59 2.50
N VAL A 265 -7.48 -11.63 3.04
CA VAL A 265 -6.78 -10.50 3.64
C VAL A 265 -5.49 -10.20 2.91
N ASN A 266 -5.13 -8.93 2.83
CA ASN A 266 -3.88 -8.49 2.24
C ASN A 266 -3.24 -7.43 3.13
N ILE A 267 -2.02 -7.01 2.83
CA ILE A 267 -1.20 -6.15 3.68
C ILE A 267 -0.81 -4.86 2.99
N SER A 268 -0.51 -3.83 3.79
CA SER A 268 0.51 -2.86 3.44
C SER A 268 1.77 -3.19 4.20
N GLY A 269 2.89 -3.12 3.52
CA GLY A 269 4.15 -3.57 4.09
C GLY A 269 5.35 -2.91 3.44
N GLY A 270 6.54 -3.36 3.84
CA GLY A 270 7.78 -2.87 3.27
C GLY A 270 8.98 -3.57 3.83
N GLY A 271 10.14 -3.17 3.34
CA GLY A 271 11.41 -3.76 3.71
C GLY A 271 12.57 -2.78 3.59
N LEU A 272 13.72 -3.25 4.03
CA LEU A 272 14.97 -2.56 3.91
C LEU A 272 15.41 -2.57 2.45
N ALA A 273 15.66 -1.39 1.85
CA ALA A 273 16.12 -1.31 0.47
C ALA A 273 17.49 -2.00 0.29
N ALA A 274 17.72 -2.58 -0.89
CA ALA A 274 18.90 -3.40 -1.17
C ALA A 274 20.23 -2.68 -0.87
N HIS A 275 20.29 -1.38 -1.17
CA HIS A 275 21.49 -0.55 -1.01
C HIS A 275 21.32 0.59 0.00
N ALA A 276 20.42 0.41 0.99
CA ALA A 276 20.08 1.42 2.00
C ALA A 276 21.31 2.11 2.61
N PRO A 277 21.56 3.41 2.33
CA PRO A 277 22.70 4.13 2.88
C PRO A 277 22.57 4.39 4.39
N ASN A 278 21.34 4.58 4.89
CA ASN A 278 21.06 4.86 6.30
C ASN A 278 20.47 3.62 7.01
N LYS A 279 21.08 2.46 6.82
CA LYS A 279 20.56 1.15 7.26
C LYS A 279 20.12 1.11 8.73
N ALA A 280 20.89 1.67 9.65
CA ALA A 280 20.55 1.64 11.08
C ALA A 280 19.28 2.45 11.40
N ALA A 281 19.09 3.60 10.73
CA ALA A 281 17.89 4.41 10.86
C ALA A 281 16.67 3.75 10.20
N ALA A 282 16.88 3.09 9.04
CA ALA A 282 15.85 2.33 8.32
C ALA A 282 15.33 1.15 9.17
N ILE A 283 16.21 0.42 9.84
CA ILE A 283 15.81 -0.67 10.75
C ILE A 283 14.94 -0.14 11.89
N LYS A 284 15.32 0.98 12.52
CA LYS A 284 14.50 1.63 13.56
C LYS A 284 13.12 2.03 13.03
N PHE A 285 13.04 2.49 11.79
CA PHE A 285 11.77 2.85 11.18
C PHE A 285 10.88 1.62 10.93
N LEU A 286 11.43 0.53 10.40
CA LEU A 286 10.69 -0.72 10.20
C LEU A 286 10.21 -1.32 11.54
N GLU A 287 11.03 -1.28 12.58
CA GLU A 287 10.62 -1.71 13.93
C GLU A 287 9.56 -0.79 14.54
N PHE A 288 9.65 0.53 14.30
CA PHE A 288 8.63 1.48 14.72
C PHE A 288 7.28 1.17 14.06
N LEU A 289 7.25 0.80 12.78
CA LEU A 289 6.00 0.43 12.10
C LEU A 289 5.28 -0.77 12.77
N ALA A 290 6.03 -1.62 13.47
CA ALA A 290 5.47 -2.71 14.25
C ALA A 290 5.14 -2.32 15.71
N SER A 291 5.39 -1.07 16.17
CA SER A 291 5.09 -0.62 17.53
C SER A 291 3.59 -0.40 17.73
N ASP A 292 3.15 -0.40 18.99
CA ASP A 292 1.74 -0.15 19.35
C ASP A 292 1.29 1.23 18.89
N GLU A 293 2.15 2.26 19.00
CA GLU A 293 1.86 3.61 18.52
C GLU A 293 1.61 3.65 17.00
N ALA A 294 2.51 3.06 16.22
CA ALA A 294 2.37 3.02 14.76
C ALA A 294 1.14 2.22 14.32
N GLN A 295 0.86 1.09 14.98
CA GLN A 295 -0.30 0.25 14.69
C GLN A 295 -1.61 0.99 15.03
N ALA A 296 -1.65 1.76 16.12
CA ALA A 296 -2.80 2.59 16.48
C ALA A 296 -3.04 3.71 15.45
N ILE A 297 -1.97 4.35 14.94
CA ILE A 297 -2.06 5.37 13.89
C ILE A 297 -2.60 4.75 12.59
N LEU A 298 -2.07 3.61 12.16
CA LEU A 298 -2.52 2.92 10.94
C LEU A 298 -3.99 2.51 11.06
N ALA A 299 -4.42 2.02 12.22
CA ALA A 299 -5.81 1.64 12.44
C ALA A 299 -6.73 2.86 12.54
N GLY A 300 -6.33 3.93 13.24
CA GLY A 300 -7.18 5.10 13.48
C GLY A 300 -7.26 6.04 12.29
N ALA A 301 -6.13 6.36 11.67
CA ALA A 301 -6.09 7.35 10.60
C ALA A 301 -6.36 6.76 9.21
N ASN A 302 -6.07 5.46 9.01
CA ASN A 302 -6.24 4.80 7.72
C ASN A 302 -7.38 3.77 7.69
N HIS A 303 -7.99 3.47 8.84
CA HIS A 303 -9.05 2.45 9.02
C HIS A 303 -8.61 1.04 8.56
N GLU A 304 -7.31 0.73 8.63
CA GLU A 304 -6.76 -0.60 8.37
C GLU A 304 -6.71 -1.42 9.67
N TYR A 305 -6.73 -2.74 9.56
CA TYR A 305 -6.55 -3.59 10.74
C TYR A 305 -5.06 -3.63 11.14
N PRO A 306 -4.73 -3.65 12.44
CA PRO A 306 -3.37 -3.89 12.89
C PRO A 306 -2.81 -5.21 12.33
N ALA A 307 -1.55 -5.22 11.93
CA ALA A 307 -0.85 -6.46 11.59
C ALA A 307 -0.42 -7.21 12.87
N VAL A 308 -0.12 -6.48 13.93
CA VAL A 308 0.23 -7.03 15.24
C VAL A 308 -1.02 -7.52 15.94
N GLU A 309 -1.01 -8.79 16.37
CA GLU A 309 -2.16 -9.41 17.02
C GLU A 309 -2.39 -8.86 18.45
N GLY A 310 -3.65 -8.91 18.88
CA GLY A 310 -4.05 -8.50 20.23
C GLY A 310 -4.13 -7.00 20.47
N LEU A 311 -3.78 -6.15 19.50
CA LEU A 311 -3.90 -4.72 19.66
C LEU A 311 -5.34 -4.24 19.46
N PRO A 312 -5.80 -3.26 20.25
CA PRO A 312 -7.11 -2.68 20.08
C PRO A 312 -7.19 -1.87 18.77
N SER A 313 -8.36 -1.89 18.15
CA SER A 313 -8.69 -1.01 17.03
C SER A 313 -9.69 0.06 17.48
N PRO A 314 -9.73 1.24 16.83
CA PRO A 314 -10.79 2.22 17.04
C PRO A 314 -12.18 1.60 16.87
N PRO A 315 -13.24 2.15 17.51
CA PRO A 315 -14.58 1.53 17.54
C PRO A 315 -15.17 1.25 16.15
N ASP A 316 -14.93 2.13 15.18
CA ASP A 316 -15.38 1.99 13.80
C ASP A 316 -14.70 0.83 13.07
N VAL A 317 -13.40 0.64 13.27
CA VAL A 317 -12.64 -0.50 12.73
C VAL A 317 -13.00 -1.79 13.49
N ALA A 318 -13.12 -1.71 14.82
CA ALA A 318 -13.44 -2.83 15.69
C ALA A 318 -14.80 -3.45 15.37
N ALA A 319 -15.79 -2.65 14.97
CA ALA A 319 -17.11 -3.10 14.56
C ALA A 319 -17.08 -4.08 13.36
N TYR A 320 -16.03 -4.01 12.54
CA TYR A 320 -15.82 -4.83 11.34
C TYR A 320 -14.61 -5.77 11.45
N SER A 321 -14.06 -5.98 12.65
CA SER A 321 -12.86 -6.81 12.85
C SER A 321 -13.15 -8.26 13.25
N LYS A 322 -14.40 -8.59 13.58
CA LYS A 322 -14.80 -9.94 14.02
C LYS A 322 -15.14 -10.82 12.83
N PHE A 323 -14.13 -11.24 12.09
CA PHE A 323 -14.27 -12.18 10.98
C PHE A 323 -13.09 -13.16 10.97
N LYS A 324 -13.32 -14.35 10.39
CA LYS A 324 -12.28 -15.33 10.11
C LYS A 324 -11.48 -14.86 8.91
N SER A 325 -10.20 -14.57 9.10
CA SER A 325 -9.27 -14.26 8.01
C SER A 325 -8.76 -15.55 7.36
N ASP A 326 -8.57 -15.52 6.05
CA ASP A 326 -7.83 -16.57 5.34
C ASP A 326 -6.40 -16.66 5.92
N PRO A 327 -5.93 -17.83 6.38
CA PRO A 327 -4.59 -18.00 6.95
C PRO A 327 -3.48 -18.10 5.90
N MET A 328 -3.80 -17.97 4.61
CA MET A 328 -2.83 -18.07 3.52
C MET A 328 -1.68 -17.09 3.69
N ALA A 329 -0.44 -17.56 3.47
CA ALA A 329 0.71 -16.68 3.45
C ALA A 329 0.61 -15.68 2.29
N VAL A 330 0.66 -14.38 2.60
CA VAL A 330 0.43 -13.32 1.61
C VAL A 330 1.48 -13.29 0.48
N SER A 331 2.64 -13.93 0.67
CA SER A 331 3.67 -14.10 -0.38
C SER A 331 3.17 -14.90 -1.59
N ILE A 332 2.17 -15.78 -1.41
CA ILE A 332 1.55 -16.56 -2.48
C ILE A 332 0.89 -15.65 -3.51
N TYR A 333 0.34 -14.52 -3.10
CA TYR A 333 -0.35 -13.59 -4.01
C TYR A 333 0.58 -13.07 -5.11
N GLY A 334 1.82 -12.72 -4.75
CA GLY A 334 2.82 -12.29 -5.72
C GLY A 334 3.27 -13.43 -6.65
N GLN A 335 3.53 -14.60 -6.09
CA GLN A 335 3.99 -15.78 -6.86
C GLN A 335 2.99 -16.18 -7.95
N ARG A 336 1.69 -15.98 -7.70
CA ARG A 336 0.62 -16.33 -8.65
C ARG A 336 0.12 -15.16 -9.49
N GLN A 337 0.71 -13.98 -9.38
CA GLN A 337 0.18 -12.76 -10.01
C GLN A 337 0.11 -12.85 -11.53
N ALA A 338 1.12 -13.43 -12.19
CA ALA A 338 1.10 -13.65 -13.64
C ALA A 338 -0.01 -14.64 -14.06
N GLN A 339 -0.23 -15.71 -13.27
CA GLN A 339 -1.30 -16.66 -13.50
C GLN A 339 -2.67 -16.01 -13.30
N ALA A 340 -2.81 -15.18 -12.26
CA ALA A 340 -4.03 -14.41 -11.99
C ALA A 340 -4.40 -13.46 -13.15
N GLN A 341 -3.41 -12.76 -13.71
CA GLN A 341 -3.62 -11.93 -14.91
C GLN A 341 -4.06 -12.76 -16.09
N GLY A 342 -3.42 -13.89 -16.36
CA GLY A 342 -3.81 -14.81 -17.44
C GLY A 342 -5.24 -15.32 -17.32
N VAL A 343 -5.72 -15.58 -16.09
CA VAL A 343 -7.11 -15.97 -15.83
C VAL A 343 -8.07 -14.83 -16.15
N TYR A 344 -7.76 -13.60 -15.74
CA TYR A 344 -8.60 -12.44 -16.08
C TYR A 344 -8.65 -12.17 -17.58
N ASP A 345 -7.51 -12.26 -18.28
CA ASP A 345 -7.44 -12.07 -19.73
C ASP A 345 -8.30 -13.11 -20.46
N GLN A 346 -8.23 -14.38 -20.08
CA GLN A 346 -9.05 -15.46 -20.62
C GLN A 346 -10.55 -15.28 -20.32
N ALA A 347 -10.89 -14.65 -19.19
CA ALA A 347 -12.26 -14.35 -18.82
C ALA A 347 -12.81 -13.10 -19.54
N GLY A 348 -11.98 -12.29 -20.14
CA GLY A 348 -12.35 -10.99 -20.73
C GLY A 348 -12.59 -9.89 -19.71
N TRP A 349 -12.10 -10.05 -18.47
CA TRP A 349 -12.14 -8.98 -17.48
C TRP A 349 -10.95 -8.03 -17.75
N ARG A 350 -11.23 -6.78 -18.01
CA ARG A 350 -10.25 -5.75 -18.40
C ARG A 350 -10.25 -4.55 -17.47
#